data_144bbb4f6fecdfca335883ec77d9c586
#
_entry.id   144bbb4f6fecdfca335883ec77d9c586
#
_cell.length_a   1.000
_cell.length_b   1.000
_cell.length_c   1.000
_cell.angle_alpha   90.00
_cell.angle_beta   90.00
_cell.angle_gamma   90.00
#
_symmetry.space_group_name_H-M   'P 1'
#
loop_
_entity.id
_entity.type
_entity.pdbx_description
1 polymer ?
#
loop_
_entity_poly.entity_id
_entity_poly.type
_entity_poly.pdbx_seq_one_letter_code
_entity_poly.pdbx_strand_id
1 'polypeptide(L)'
;KDYIVDNQPLLGQREYLQLSLQTTQNTQDLLDLRKSLSAVDDKVADIIGALGNVVTKSELANVMLDFGNPSVRRGWLILNGQPVESDLAYQQIYATAKKTIFVVDNYIGLKTLVLLKDVPANVNVGVFSDNIGNRLHQAEFNDFCREYPNVTISLQTSGGIFHDRYIVIDYQTADEQIYHCGASSKDGGNKVTTITAVTDGAIYHPVIDQLVQNPVLTLR
;
A
#
# COMPACT_ATOMS: atom_id res chain seq x y z
N LYS A 1 13.70 -89.86 -3.36
CA LYS A 1 13.64 -89.05 -2.11
C LYS A 1 14.98 -88.31 -1.89
N ASP A 2 16.10 -88.89 -2.23
CA ASP A 2 17.41 -88.34 -2.00
C ASP A 2 17.73 -87.17 -2.95
N TYR A 3 17.12 -87.14 -4.11
CA TYR A 3 17.32 -86.06 -5.09
C TYR A 3 16.71 -84.71 -4.65
N ILE A 4 15.67 -84.77 -3.86
CA ILE A 4 15.00 -83.49 -3.33
C ILE A 4 15.83 -82.94 -2.18
N VAL A 5 16.49 -83.73 -1.37
CA VAL A 5 17.28 -83.29 -0.22
C VAL A 5 18.60 -82.62 -0.67
N ASP A 6 19.22 -83.12 -1.73
CA ASP A 6 20.48 -82.56 -2.24
C ASP A 6 20.31 -81.19 -2.98
N ASN A 7 19.10 -80.92 -3.48
CA ASN A 7 18.88 -79.67 -4.18
C ASN A 7 18.40 -78.54 -3.24
N GLN A 8 17.90 -78.86 -2.06
CA GLN A 8 17.42 -77.82 -1.08
C GLN A 8 18.57 -76.89 -0.64
N PRO A 9 19.79 -77.33 -0.33
CA PRO A 9 20.89 -76.41 0.01
C PRO A 9 21.26 -75.47 -1.13
N LEU A 10 21.18 -75.91 -2.38
CA LEU A 10 21.49 -75.08 -3.54
C LEU A 10 20.44 -74.02 -3.83
N LEU A 11 19.15 -74.28 -3.60
CA LEU A 11 18.07 -73.31 -3.69
C LEU A 11 18.22 -72.30 -2.59
N GLY A 12 18.46 -72.71 -1.35
CA GLY A 12 18.71 -71.79 -0.23
C GLY A 12 19.95 -70.89 -0.42
N GLN A 13 21.05 -71.44 -1.04
CA GLN A 13 22.20 -70.62 -1.37
C GLN A 13 21.90 -69.57 -2.44
N ARG A 14 21.12 -69.88 -3.44
CA ARG A 14 20.71 -68.92 -4.47
C ARG A 14 19.84 -67.82 -3.89
N GLU A 15 18.86 -68.16 -3.09
CA GLU A 15 18.01 -67.19 -2.40
C GLU A 15 18.82 -66.32 -1.45
N TYR A 16 19.77 -66.89 -0.71
CA TYR A 16 20.66 -66.13 0.17
C TYR A 16 21.54 -65.15 -0.61
N LEU A 17 22.11 -65.54 -1.75
CA LEU A 17 22.91 -64.67 -2.61
C LEU A 17 22.06 -63.54 -3.19
N GLN A 18 20.84 -63.85 -3.61
CA GLN A 18 19.92 -62.85 -4.16
C GLN A 18 19.51 -61.85 -3.11
N LEU A 19 19.15 -62.28 -1.88
CA LEU A 19 18.86 -61.42 -0.75
C LEU A 19 20.08 -60.59 -0.35
N SER A 20 21.27 -61.17 -0.34
CA SER A 20 22.50 -60.43 -0.02
C SER A 20 22.80 -59.34 -1.02
N LEU A 21 22.64 -59.61 -2.34
CA LEU A 21 22.81 -58.60 -3.40
C LEU A 21 21.78 -57.49 -3.26
N GLN A 22 20.52 -57.82 -2.99
CA GLN A 22 19.45 -56.83 -2.80
C GLN A 22 19.66 -55.99 -1.54
N THR A 23 20.15 -56.61 -0.45
CA THR A 23 20.50 -55.88 0.77
C THR A 23 21.64 -54.88 0.53
N THR A 24 22.66 -55.30 -0.22
CA THR A 24 23.79 -54.44 -0.59
C THR A 24 23.33 -53.28 -1.44
N GLN A 25 22.48 -53.53 -2.45
CA GLN A 25 21.92 -52.47 -3.28
C GLN A 25 21.06 -51.51 -2.46
N ASN A 26 20.15 -52.01 -1.63
CA ASN A 26 19.32 -51.21 -0.76
C ASN A 26 20.15 -50.35 0.20
N THR A 27 21.28 -50.88 0.69
CA THR A 27 22.20 -50.13 1.55
C THR A 27 22.86 -48.99 0.80
N GLN A 28 23.28 -49.24 -0.45
CA GLN A 28 23.85 -48.19 -1.31
C GLN A 28 22.81 -47.11 -1.63
N ASP A 29 21.59 -47.50 -2.00
CA ASP A 29 20.50 -46.60 -2.28
C ASP A 29 20.14 -45.70 -1.06
N LEU A 30 20.17 -46.31 0.15
CA LEU A 30 19.98 -45.56 1.40
C LEU A 30 21.09 -44.53 1.68
N LEU A 31 22.34 -44.89 1.37
CA LEU A 31 23.47 -43.97 1.50
C LEU A 31 23.36 -42.80 0.52
N ASP A 32 22.94 -43.06 -0.70
CA ASP A 32 22.78 -42.03 -1.71
C ASP A 32 21.59 -41.13 -1.42
N LEU A 33 20.46 -41.67 -0.92
CA LEU A 33 19.32 -40.93 -0.38
C LEU A 33 19.75 -40.04 0.78
N ARG A 34 20.54 -40.54 1.71
CA ARG A 34 21.03 -39.77 2.87
C ARG A 34 21.93 -38.62 2.45
N LYS A 35 22.80 -38.81 1.45
CA LYS A 35 23.60 -37.73 0.86
C LYS A 35 22.73 -36.66 0.19
N SER A 36 21.73 -37.10 -0.56
CA SER A 36 20.80 -36.20 -1.23
C SER A 36 19.97 -35.39 -0.23
N LEU A 37 19.52 -36.02 0.84
CA LEU A 37 18.78 -35.36 1.92
C LEU A 37 19.66 -34.31 2.62
N SER A 38 20.92 -34.65 2.95
CA SER A 38 21.86 -33.69 3.54
C SER A 38 22.08 -32.48 2.63
N ALA A 39 22.21 -32.69 1.32
CA ALA A 39 22.35 -31.57 0.37
C ALA A 39 21.09 -30.69 0.25
N VAL A 40 19.90 -31.26 0.47
CA VAL A 40 18.64 -30.50 0.56
C VAL A 40 18.61 -29.69 1.85
N ASP A 41 18.98 -30.30 2.99
CA ASP A 41 19.03 -29.61 4.28
C ASP A 41 19.98 -28.40 4.24
N ASP A 42 21.17 -28.55 3.63
CA ASP A 42 22.12 -27.45 3.44
C ASP A 42 21.53 -26.33 2.60
N LYS A 43 20.85 -26.65 1.49
CA LYS A 43 20.17 -25.64 0.66
C LYS A 43 19.01 -24.93 1.38
N VAL A 44 18.26 -25.67 2.18
CA VAL A 44 17.20 -25.10 3.00
C VAL A 44 17.77 -24.14 4.04
N ALA A 45 18.88 -24.52 4.69
CA ALA A 45 19.58 -23.65 5.63
C ALA A 45 20.08 -22.35 4.96
N ASP A 46 20.65 -22.46 3.75
CA ASP A 46 21.09 -21.31 2.96
C ASP A 46 19.94 -20.40 2.58
N ILE A 47 18.79 -20.96 2.17
CA ILE A 47 17.58 -20.21 1.84
C ILE A 47 17.03 -19.49 3.10
N ILE A 48 16.97 -20.19 4.24
CA ILE A 48 16.52 -19.59 5.50
C ILE A 48 17.46 -18.46 5.92
N GLY A 49 18.76 -18.64 5.77
CA GLY A 49 19.77 -17.62 6.05
C GLY A 49 19.62 -16.39 5.14
N ALA A 50 19.41 -16.63 3.84
CA ALA A 50 19.18 -15.55 2.87
C ALA A 50 17.86 -14.79 3.14
N LEU A 51 16.78 -15.50 3.46
CA LEU A 51 15.48 -14.89 3.82
C LEU A 51 15.56 -14.10 5.14
N GLY A 52 16.32 -14.59 6.12
CA GLY A 52 16.55 -13.89 7.38
C GLY A 52 17.30 -12.56 7.22
N ASN A 53 18.07 -12.43 6.14
CA ASN A 53 18.79 -11.19 5.79
C ASN A 53 18.00 -10.24 4.88
N VAL A 54 16.91 -10.71 4.26
CA VAL A 54 16.15 -9.91 3.29
C VAL A 54 14.90 -9.29 3.91
N VAL A 55 14.16 -10.04 4.73
CA VAL A 55 12.95 -9.52 5.40
C VAL A 55 12.73 -10.31 6.70
N THR A 56 12.68 -9.63 7.84
CA THR A 56 12.28 -10.26 9.08
C THR A 56 10.79 -10.62 9.07
N LYS A 57 10.36 -11.59 9.90
CA LYS A 57 8.93 -11.91 10.08
C LYS A 57 8.11 -10.69 10.49
N SER A 58 8.70 -9.79 11.24
CA SER A 58 8.10 -8.54 11.67
C SER A 58 7.91 -7.56 10.49
N GLU A 59 8.91 -7.43 9.64
CA GLU A 59 8.83 -6.60 8.43
C GLU A 59 7.83 -7.17 7.43
N LEU A 60 7.82 -8.49 7.24
CA LEU A 60 6.83 -9.15 6.38
C LEU A 60 5.41 -9.00 6.95
N ALA A 61 5.23 -9.12 8.27
CA ALA A 61 3.94 -8.91 8.91
C ALA A 61 3.49 -7.44 8.78
N ASN A 62 4.41 -6.48 8.92
CA ASN A 62 4.13 -5.07 8.69
C ASN A 62 3.77 -4.79 7.22
N VAL A 63 4.53 -5.36 6.28
CA VAL A 63 4.21 -5.26 4.85
C VAL A 63 2.84 -5.89 4.56
N MET A 64 2.51 -7.03 5.13
CA MET A 64 1.20 -7.67 4.94
C MET A 64 0.07 -6.89 5.63
N LEU A 65 0.31 -6.28 6.78
CA LEU A 65 -0.63 -5.35 7.43
C LEU A 65 -0.82 -4.10 6.57
N ASP A 66 0.24 -3.57 5.99
CA ASP A 66 0.22 -2.44 5.06
C ASP A 66 -0.59 -2.76 3.79
N PHE A 67 -0.46 -3.97 3.24
CA PHE A 67 -1.29 -4.44 2.12
C PHE A 67 -2.75 -4.71 2.49
N GLY A 68 -3.00 -5.11 3.73
CA GLY A 68 -4.35 -5.43 4.23
C GLY A 68 -5.11 -4.24 4.82
N ASN A 69 -4.41 -3.14 5.13
CA ASN A 69 -5.01 -1.97 5.76
C ASN A 69 -5.05 -0.80 4.76
N PRO A 70 -6.24 -0.39 4.27
CA PRO A 70 -6.38 0.74 3.36
C PRO A 70 -5.80 2.05 3.91
N SER A 71 -5.71 2.20 5.24
CA SER A 71 -5.16 3.38 5.91
C SER A 71 -3.63 3.51 5.87
N VAL A 72 -2.92 2.48 5.37
CA VAL A 72 -1.44 2.47 5.29
C VAL A 72 -0.95 2.40 3.84
N ARG A 73 -1.83 2.59 2.88
CA ARG A 73 -1.45 2.61 1.46
C ARG A 73 -0.55 3.82 1.18
N ARG A 74 0.74 3.57 0.99
CA ARG A 74 1.76 4.61 0.77
C ARG A 74 1.70 5.28 -0.60
N GLY A 75 0.83 4.82 -1.50
CA GLY A 75 0.68 5.44 -2.80
C GLY A 75 -0.30 4.75 -3.73
N TRP A 76 -0.72 5.50 -4.73
CA TRP A 76 -1.57 5.05 -5.83
C TRP A 76 -0.91 5.44 -7.15
N LEU A 77 -0.82 4.50 -8.07
CA LEU A 77 -0.58 4.77 -9.48
C LEU A 77 -1.94 4.76 -10.20
N ILE A 78 -2.35 5.89 -10.73
CA ILE A 78 -3.60 6.05 -11.44
C ILE A 78 -3.27 6.16 -12.93
N LEU A 79 -3.81 5.27 -13.74
CA LEU A 79 -3.53 5.23 -15.16
C LEU A 79 -4.45 6.17 -15.93
N ASN A 80 -4.08 6.45 -17.16
CA ASN A 80 -4.96 7.18 -18.09
C ASN A 80 -6.27 6.42 -18.31
N GLY A 81 -7.40 7.14 -18.27
CA GLY A 81 -8.74 6.55 -18.39
C GLY A 81 -9.29 5.94 -17.09
N GLN A 82 -8.69 6.23 -15.94
CA GLN A 82 -9.14 5.74 -14.64
C GLN A 82 -9.65 6.86 -13.70
N PRO A 83 -10.62 7.68 -14.09
CA PRO A 83 -11.12 8.76 -13.23
C PRO A 83 -11.83 8.22 -11.97
N VAL A 84 -12.52 7.08 -12.05
CA VAL A 84 -13.21 6.46 -10.90
C VAL A 84 -12.19 5.96 -9.88
N GLU A 85 -11.12 5.30 -10.32
CA GLU A 85 -10.04 4.86 -9.44
C GLU A 85 -9.35 6.03 -8.74
N SER A 86 -9.18 7.15 -9.46
CA SER A 86 -8.71 8.41 -8.87
C SER A 86 -9.63 8.89 -7.76
N ASP A 87 -10.93 8.95 -8.02
CA ASP A 87 -11.92 9.42 -7.06
C ASP A 87 -11.94 8.54 -5.80
N LEU A 88 -11.90 7.22 -5.97
CA LEU A 88 -11.82 6.27 -4.87
C LEU A 88 -10.54 6.45 -4.05
N ALA A 89 -9.39 6.71 -4.68
CA ALA A 89 -8.14 6.97 -3.98
C ALA A 89 -8.24 8.23 -3.08
N TYR A 90 -8.77 9.33 -3.59
CA TYR A 90 -9.00 10.55 -2.80
C TYR A 90 -9.98 10.30 -1.65
N GLN A 91 -11.11 9.63 -1.90
CA GLN A 91 -12.09 9.30 -0.86
C GLN A 91 -11.50 8.39 0.22
N GLN A 92 -10.68 7.39 -0.16
CA GLN A 92 -9.98 6.54 0.80
C GLN A 92 -9.04 7.34 1.71
N ILE A 93 -8.29 8.30 1.16
CA ILE A 93 -7.43 9.18 1.94
C ILE A 93 -8.27 10.03 2.91
N TYR A 94 -9.32 10.70 2.43
CA TYR A 94 -10.15 11.55 3.27
C TYR A 94 -10.88 10.79 4.38
N ALA A 95 -11.25 9.51 4.13
CA ALA A 95 -11.89 8.65 5.12
C ALA A 95 -10.98 8.28 6.30
N THR A 96 -9.64 8.48 6.19
CA THR A 96 -8.72 8.22 7.30
C THR A 96 -8.67 9.36 8.33
N ALA A 97 -9.18 10.52 7.98
CA ALA A 97 -9.12 11.72 8.83
C ALA A 97 -9.95 11.58 10.12
N LYS A 98 -9.39 12.02 11.22
CA LYS A 98 -10.02 12.04 12.55
C LYS A 98 -10.31 13.45 13.04
N LYS A 99 -9.54 14.46 12.59
CA LYS A 99 -9.62 15.85 13.05
C LYS A 99 -9.60 16.88 11.93
N THR A 100 -8.64 16.76 10.99
CA THR A 100 -8.43 17.78 9.97
C THR A 100 -8.09 17.19 8.62
N ILE A 101 -8.54 17.85 7.56
CA ILE A 101 -8.09 17.63 6.19
C ILE A 101 -7.67 18.97 5.62
N PHE A 102 -6.43 19.10 5.13
CA PHE A 102 -6.03 20.24 4.31
C PHE A 102 -5.83 19.77 2.87
N VAL A 103 -6.50 20.41 1.94
CA VAL A 103 -6.35 20.19 0.50
C VAL A 103 -5.65 21.39 -0.09
N VAL A 104 -4.44 21.23 -0.57
CA VAL A 104 -3.65 22.26 -1.25
C VAL A 104 -3.69 21.98 -2.74
N ASP A 105 -4.50 22.72 -3.48
CA ASP A 105 -4.68 22.54 -4.93
C ASP A 105 -5.14 23.84 -5.59
N ASN A 106 -4.32 24.41 -6.46
CA ASN A 106 -4.64 25.66 -7.16
C ASN A 106 -5.70 25.52 -8.26
N TYR A 107 -6.11 24.30 -8.59
CA TYR A 107 -7.04 24.00 -9.68
C TYR A 107 -8.33 23.32 -9.17
N ILE A 108 -8.92 23.85 -8.12
CA ILE A 108 -10.15 23.31 -7.53
C ILE A 108 -11.37 23.47 -8.45
N GLY A 109 -12.41 22.69 -8.20
CA GLY A 109 -13.71 22.78 -8.87
C GLY A 109 -14.78 22.04 -8.07
N LEU A 110 -16.02 22.01 -8.56
CA LEU A 110 -17.12 21.30 -7.90
C LEU A 110 -16.75 19.85 -7.54
N LYS A 111 -16.05 19.14 -8.42
CA LYS A 111 -15.61 17.78 -8.16
C LYS A 111 -14.70 17.66 -6.92
N THR A 112 -13.87 18.68 -6.65
CA THR A 112 -13.04 18.72 -5.42
C THR A 112 -13.91 18.69 -4.17
N LEU A 113 -15.01 19.45 -4.17
CA LEU A 113 -15.97 19.47 -3.05
C LEU A 113 -16.74 18.16 -2.94
N VAL A 114 -17.20 17.60 -4.08
CA VAL A 114 -17.95 16.33 -4.11
C VAL A 114 -17.14 15.17 -3.52
N LEU A 115 -15.83 15.15 -3.70
CA LEU A 115 -14.96 14.14 -3.09
C LEU A 115 -14.87 14.26 -1.56
N LEU A 116 -15.22 15.42 -0.99
CA LEU A 116 -15.21 15.70 0.44
C LEU A 116 -16.58 15.49 1.10
N LYS A 117 -17.63 15.17 0.36
CA LYS A 117 -19.03 15.11 0.85
C LYS A 117 -19.25 14.10 1.98
N ASP A 118 -18.47 13.00 1.99
CA ASP A 118 -18.59 11.90 2.94
C ASP A 118 -17.58 12.01 4.12
N VAL A 119 -16.93 13.17 4.26
CA VAL A 119 -16.01 13.44 5.38
C VAL A 119 -16.81 13.47 6.69
N PRO A 120 -16.33 12.83 7.78
CA PRO A 120 -17.01 12.82 9.06
C PRO A 120 -17.27 14.24 9.60
N ALA A 121 -18.44 14.46 10.20
CA ALA A 121 -18.86 15.79 10.69
C ALA A 121 -17.95 16.44 11.75
N ASN A 122 -17.12 15.63 12.42
CA ASN A 122 -16.13 16.09 13.41
C ASN A 122 -14.77 16.47 12.79
N VAL A 123 -14.63 16.35 11.48
CA VAL A 123 -13.40 16.69 10.75
C VAL A 123 -13.54 18.06 10.12
N ASN A 124 -12.58 18.94 10.39
CA ASN A 124 -12.51 20.26 9.79
C ASN A 124 -11.73 20.20 8.47
N VAL A 125 -12.32 20.71 7.40
CA VAL A 125 -11.70 20.74 6.07
C VAL A 125 -11.25 22.16 5.73
N GLY A 126 -9.95 22.32 5.45
CA GLY A 126 -9.38 23.53 4.86
C GLY A 126 -8.98 23.27 3.40
N VAL A 127 -9.52 24.05 2.47
CA VAL A 127 -9.10 24.00 1.07
C VAL A 127 -8.30 25.26 0.75
N PHE A 128 -7.04 25.09 0.40
CA PHE A 128 -6.09 26.15 0.08
C PHE A 128 -5.86 26.20 -1.42
N SER A 129 -6.30 27.28 -2.04
CA SER A 129 -6.30 27.40 -3.50
C SER A 129 -6.27 28.85 -3.95
N ASP A 130 -5.66 29.11 -5.09
CA ASP A 130 -5.83 30.38 -5.79
C ASP A 130 -6.91 30.29 -6.88
N ASN A 131 -7.61 29.18 -6.96
CA ASN A 131 -8.71 28.88 -7.89
C ASN A 131 -8.37 29.29 -9.34
N ILE A 132 -7.20 28.82 -9.81
CA ILE A 132 -6.69 29.18 -11.14
C ILE A 132 -7.70 28.76 -12.21
N GLY A 133 -8.08 29.72 -13.04
CA GLY A 133 -9.10 29.55 -14.07
C GLY A 133 -10.55 29.73 -13.57
N ASN A 134 -10.76 30.14 -12.31
CA ASN A 134 -12.08 30.40 -11.70
C ASN A 134 -13.07 29.25 -11.94
N ARG A 135 -12.65 28.01 -11.67
CA ARG A 135 -13.44 26.81 -11.96
C ARG A 135 -14.40 26.42 -10.86
N LEU A 136 -14.16 26.87 -9.62
CA LEU A 136 -15.11 26.79 -8.55
C LEU A 136 -15.80 28.16 -8.40
N HIS A 137 -17.11 28.18 -8.48
CA HIS A 137 -17.91 29.39 -8.35
C HIS A 137 -18.58 29.48 -6.97
N GLN A 138 -18.87 30.71 -6.54
CA GLN A 138 -19.53 30.96 -5.24
C GLN A 138 -20.90 30.24 -5.12
N ALA A 139 -21.66 30.16 -6.21
CA ALA A 139 -22.92 29.44 -6.25
C ALA A 139 -22.76 27.94 -5.97
N GLU A 140 -21.78 27.30 -6.61
CA GLU A 140 -21.48 25.89 -6.42
C GLU A 140 -21.03 25.59 -4.99
N PHE A 141 -20.21 26.46 -4.41
CA PHE A 141 -19.78 26.31 -3.01
C PHE A 141 -20.97 26.48 -2.04
N ASN A 142 -21.83 27.46 -2.26
CA ASN A 142 -23.02 27.64 -1.45
C ASN A 142 -23.98 26.44 -1.57
N ASP A 143 -24.16 25.91 -2.76
CA ASP A 143 -24.99 24.73 -3.01
C ASP A 143 -24.45 23.52 -2.28
N PHE A 144 -23.12 23.28 -2.35
CA PHE A 144 -22.48 22.23 -1.62
C PHE A 144 -22.67 22.36 -0.10
N CYS A 145 -22.43 23.53 0.47
CA CYS A 145 -22.62 23.76 1.91
C CYS A 145 -24.06 23.57 2.36
N ARG A 146 -25.04 23.92 1.50
CA ARG A 146 -26.46 23.71 1.76
C ARG A 146 -26.86 22.24 1.71
N GLU A 147 -26.31 21.49 0.75
CA GLU A 147 -26.60 20.06 0.55
C GLU A 147 -25.89 19.17 1.58
N TYR A 148 -24.67 19.56 1.98
CA TYR A 148 -23.85 18.82 2.94
C TYR A 148 -23.52 19.65 4.20
N PRO A 149 -24.50 20.02 5.01
CA PRO A 149 -24.31 20.93 6.15
C PRO A 149 -23.44 20.34 7.28
N ASN A 150 -23.24 19.04 7.28
CA ASN A 150 -22.38 18.32 8.25
C ASN A 150 -20.89 18.42 7.90
N VAL A 151 -20.51 18.85 6.70
CA VAL A 151 -19.12 19.03 6.30
C VAL A 151 -18.69 20.44 6.66
N THR A 152 -17.82 20.54 7.67
CA THR A 152 -17.22 21.84 8.05
C THR A 152 -16.07 22.15 7.12
N ILE A 153 -16.28 23.05 6.17
CA ILE A 153 -15.30 23.38 5.13
C ILE A 153 -15.02 24.88 5.06
N SER A 154 -13.75 25.25 4.94
CA SER A 154 -13.28 26.62 4.72
C SER A 154 -12.43 26.69 3.45
N LEU A 155 -12.49 27.83 2.78
CA LEU A 155 -11.67 28.13 1.60
C LEU A 155 -10.69 29.26 1.95
N GLN A 156 -9.40 29.04 1.67
CA GLN A 156 -8.35 30.03 1.88
C GLN A 156 -7.47 30.11 0.62
N THR A 157 -6.76 31.22 0.42
CA THR A 157 -5.81 31.32 -0.68
C THR A 157 -4.59 30.44 -0.41
N SER A 158 -3.97 29.90 -1.46
CA SER A 158 -2.67 29.21 -1.33
C SER A 158 -1.50 30.19 -1.31
N GLY A 159 -1.73 31.47 -1.66
CA GLY A 159 -0.74 32.53 -1.69
C GLY A 159 0.29 32.40 -2.81
N GLY A 160 0.01 31.58 -3.83
CA GLY A 160 0.88 31.40 -4.99
C GLY A 160 2.22 30.67 -4.72
N ILE A 161 2.39 30.10 -3.52
CA ILE A 161 3.68 29.50 -3.12
C ILE A 161 3.77 28.01 -3.45
N PHE A 162 2.64 27.35 -3.74
CA PHE A 162 2.61 25.94 -4.06
C PHE A 162 2.52 25.69 -5.56
N HIS A 163 3.49 24.97 -6.09
CA HIS A 163 3.47 24.44 -7.45
C HIS A 163 2.73 23.09 -7.50
N ASP A 164 3.02 22.24 -6.55
CA ASP A 164 2.45 20.89 -6.43
C ASP A 164 1.19 20.89 -5.56
N ARG A 165 0.53 19.74 -5.52
CA ARG A 165 -0.71 19.53 -4.77
C ARG A 165 -0.43 18.58 -3.61
N TYR A 166 -1.05 18.90 -2.47
CA TYR A 166 -0.88 18.10 -1.26
C TYR A 166 -2.22 17.87 -0.57
N ILE A 167 -2.31 16.74 0.11
CA ILE A 167 -3.34 16.47 1.10
C ILE A 167 -2.64 16.26 2.42
N VAL A 168 -3.09 16.96 3.46
CA VAL A 168 -2.60 16.80 4.82
C VAL A 168 -3.76 16.33 5.68
N ILE A 169 -3.59 15.17 6.27
CA ILE A 169 -4.54 14.54 7.17
C ILE A 169 -4.05 14.75 8.61
N ASP A 170 -4.92 15.15 9.49
CA ASP A 170 -4.73 15.24 10.95
C ASP A 170 -3.46 15.99 11.34
N TYR A 171 -3.27 17.16 10.73
CA TYR A 171 -2.10 18.02 10.91
C TYR A 171 -1.69 18.19 12.37
N GLN A 172 -0.39 18.06 12.66
CA GLN A 172 0.24 18.17 13.98
C GLN A 172 -0.37 17.21 15.03
N THR A 173 -0.82 16.03 14.61
CA THR A 173 -1.21 14.94 15.51
C THR A 173 -0.35 13.70 15.34
N ALA A 174 -0.52 12.71 16.20
CA ALA A 174 0.16 11.42 16.06
C ALA A 174 -0.31 10.62 14.82
N ASP A 175 -1.46 10.98 14.27
CA ASP A 175 -2.05 10.35 13.08
C ASP A 175 -1.78 11.15 11.79
N GLU A 176 -0.90 12.16 11.84
CA GLU A 176 -0.58 13.00 10.68
C GLU A 176 -0.10 12.19 9.49
N GLN A 177 -0.68 12.46 8.33
CA GLN A 177 -0.22 11.94 7.04
C GLN A 177 -0.25 13.04 6.00
N ILE A 178 0.81 13.13 5.20
CA ILE A 178 0.91 14.08 4.09
C ILE A 178 1.03 13.30 2.80
N TYR A 179 0.25 13.66 1.79
CA TYR A 179 0.30 13.06 0.46
C TYR A 179 0.65 14.12 -0.58
N HIS A 180 1.60 13.78 -1.44
CA HIS A 180 1.88 14.53 -2.66
C HIS A 180 1.00 13.98 -3.80
N CYS A 181 0.31 14.86 -4.52
CA CYS A 181 -0.60 14.52 -5.59
C CYS A 181 -0.09 15.08 -6.92
N GLY A 182 0.19 14.22 -7.88
CA GLY A 182 0.70 14.61 -9.21
C GLY A 182 -0.32 15.34 -10.07
N ALA A 183 -1.63 15.12 -9.83
CA ALA A 183 -2.71 15.81 -10.52
C ALA A 183 -3.68 16.47 -9.53
N SER A 184 -4.43 17.47 -10.00
CA SER A 184 -5.61 17.98 -9.28
C SER A 184 -6.65 16.88 -9.11
N SER A 185 -7.34 16.86 -7.98
CA SER A 185 -8.39 15.88 -7.68
C SER A 185 -9.50 15.86 -8.75
N LYS A 186 -9.82 17.01 -9.33
CA LYS A 186 -10.81 17.11 -10.41
C LYS A 186 -10.36 16.50 -11.74
N ASP A 187 -9.04 16.42 -11.97
CA ASP A 187 -8.44 15.96 -13.25
C ASP A 187 -7.80 14.58 -13.13
N GLY A 188 -7.82 13.98 -11.95
CA GLY A 188 -7.24 12.66 -11.70
C GLY A 188 -7.83 11.59 -12.63
N GLY A 189 -6.96 10.73 -13.17
CA GLY A 189 -7.33 9.68 -14.13
C GLY A 189 -7.44 10.13 -15.59
N ASN A 190 -7.34 11.43 -15.89
CA ASN A 190 -7.28 11.91 -17.27
C ASN A 190 -5.90 11.69 -17.93
N LYS A 191 -4.87 11.54 -17.10
CA LYS A 191 -3.51 11.17 -17.49
C LYS A 191 -2.92 10.31 -16.38
N VAL A 192 -1.81 9.61 -16.69
CA VAL A 192 -1.06 8.88 -15.66
C VAL A 192 -0.60 9.84 -14.58
N THR A 193 -0.91 9.51 -13.33
CA THR A 193 -0.53 10.31 -12.16
C THR A 193 -0.32 9.42 -10.95
N THR A 194 0.33 9.97 -9.92
CA THR A 194 0.53 9.28 -8.64
C THR A 194 -0.03 10.13 -7.49
N ILE A 195 -0.46 9.44 -6.44
CA ILE A 195 -0.63 10.01 -5.11
C ILE A 195 0.33 9.24 -4.22
N THR A 196 1.23 9.92 -3.50
CA THR A 196 2.30 9.27 -2.74
C THR A 196 2.36 9.85 -1.34
N ALA A 197 2.36 8.99 -0.31
CA ALA A 197 2.59 9.42 1.06
C ALA A 197 4.02 9.93 1.24
N VAL A 198 4.14 11.05 1.90
CA VAL A 198 5.43 11.67 2.27
C VAL A 198 5.96 10.97 3.53
N THR A 199 7.22 10.54 3.51
CA THR A 199 7.81 9.77 4.63
C THR A 199 8.22 10.68 5.79
N ASP A 200 8.64 11.92 5.51
CA ASP A 200 9.03 12.90 6.51
C ASP A 200 8.13 14.14 6.35
N GLY A 201 6.98 14.09 6.99
CA GLY A 201 5.99 15.18 6.96
C GLY A 201 6.46 16.44 7.68
N ALA A 202 7.33 16.31 8.68
CA ALA A 202 7.76 17.43 9.52
C ALA A 202 8.47 18.54 8.73
N ILE A 203 9.12 18.23 7.63
CA ILE A 203 9.75 19.23 6.76
C ILE A 203 8.75 20.21 6.12
N TYR A 204 7.46 19.82 6.04
CA TYR A 204 6.40 20.63 5.47
C TYR A 204 5.74 21.57 6.51
N HIS A 205 5.93 21.33 7.81
CA HIS A 205 5.25 22.10 8.86
C HIS A 205 5.44 23.61 8.74
N PRO A 206 6.68 24.15 8.50
CA PRO A 206 6.84 25.59 8.41
C PRO A 206 6.04 26.24 7.27
N VAL A 207 5.84 25.50 6.16
CA VAL A 207 5.08 25.98 5.00
C VAL A 207 3.58 25.83 5.26
N ILE A 208 3.14 24.75 5.91
CA ILE A 208 1.73 24.55 6.28
C ILE A 208 1.31 25.55 7.36
N ASP A 209 2.15 25.83 8.36
CA ASP A 209 1.89 26.85 9.39
C ASP A 209 1.65 28.24 8.79
N GLN A 210 2.43 28.57 7.74
CA GLN A 210 2.19 29.81 7.00
C GLN A 210 0.89 29.74 6.20
N LEU A 211 0.59 28.60 5.58
CA LEU A 211 -0.60 28.40 4.74
C LEU A 211 -1.90 28.61 5.51
N VAL A 212 -1.99 28.08 6.73
CA VAL A 212 -3.19 28.20 7.58
C VAL A 212 -3.48 29.64 8.04
N GLN A 213 -2.52 30.56 7.89
CA GLN A 213 -2.69 31.98 8.19
C GLN A 213 -3.17 32.80 6.97
N ASN A 214 -3.26 32.18 5.81
CA ASN A 214 -3.66 32.87 4.59
C ASN A 214 -5.09 33.35 4.64
N PRO A 215 -5.44 34.46 3.95
CA PRO A 215 -6.78 35.01 3.94
C PRO A 215 -7.78 34.07 3.25
N VAL A 216 -9.06 34.32 3.56
CA VAL A 216 -10.20 33.63 2.93
C VAL A 216 -10.15 33.83 1.41
N LEU A 217 -10.34 32.75 0.65
CA LEU A 217 -10.47 32.79 -0.79
C LEU A 217 -11.82 33.40 -1.18
N THR A 218 -11.81 34.46 -1.99
CA THR A 218 -13.02 35.03 -2.57
C THR A 218 -13.33 34.36 -3.90
N LEU A 219 -14.44 33.65 -3.97
CA LEU A 219 -14.97 33.10 -5.20
C LEU A 219 -15.77 34.13 -5.99
N ARG A 220 -15.91 33.91 -7.28
CA ARG A 220 -16.74 34.75 -8.18
C ARG A 220 -18.02 34.04 -8.59
#